data_74e9fa85a9ad35ab682455e797b80bf6
#
_entry.id   74e9fa85a9ad35ab682455e797b80bf6
#
_cell.length_a   1.000
_cell.length_b   1.000
_cell.length_c   1.000
_cell.angle_alpha   90.00
_cell.angle_beta   90.00
_cell.angle_gamma   90.00
#
_symmetry.space_group_name_H-M   'P 1'
#
loop_
_entity.id
_entity.type
_entity.pdbx_description
1 polymer ?
#
loop_
_entity_poly.entity_id
_entity_poly.type
_entity_poly.pdbx_seq_one_letter_code
_entity_poly.pdbx_strand_id
1 'polypeptide(L)'
;MAKAKQNIKKHLLLNQFIHDKSLVQKLNESYDFGNFSQAINLQFYQQEGVKNALAILSFYMKDELNSHNYNQERRKLLDFYQGENKDLKLQKEHIARASFWMATGSGKTIVMIKLIALIHEFIKNNQLPKKPIMLLAPNDKILN
;
A
#
# COMPACT_ATOMS: atom_id res chain seq x y z
N MET A 1 15.56 25.95 2.49
CA MET A 1 15.51 24.53 2.11
C MET A 1 14.87 23.60 3.16
N ALA A 2 15.04 23.84 4.48
CA ALA A 2 14.44 23.00 5.54
C ALA A 2 12.89 23.02 5.57
N LYS A 3 12.25 24.17 5.29
CA LYS A 3 10.76 24.28 5.25
C LYS A 3 10.09 23.47 4.14
N ALA A 4 10.74 23.36 2.99
CA ALA A 4 10.19 22.57 1.87
C ALA A 4 10.21 21.05 2.16
N LYS A 5 11.28 20.55 2.80
CA LYS A 5 11.38 19.14 3.23
C LYS A 5 10.35 18.78 4.31
N GLN A 6 10.04 19.71 5.23
CA GLN A 6 9.02 19.48 6.26
C GLN A 6 7.60 19.42 5.69
N ASN A 7 7.30 20.23 4.66
CA ASN A 7 5.99 20.18 3.99
C ASN A 7 5.79 18.89 3.16
N ILE A 8 6.81 18.40 2.47
CA ILE A 8 6.74 17.15 1.72
C ILE A 8 6.45 15.97 2.66
N LYS A 9 7.07 15.93 3.85
CA LYS A 9 6.77 14.89 4.85
C LYS A 9 5.32 14.89 5.31
N LYS A 10 4.70 16.06 5.49
CA LYS A 10 3.29 16.16 5.93
C LYS A 10 2.29 15.62 4.89
N HIS A 11 2.63 15.68 3.61
CA HIS A 11 1.76 15.18 2.53
C HIS A 11 1.87 13.67 2.27
N LEU A 12 2.86 13.00 2.86
CA LEU A 12 3.11 11.57 2.68
C LEU A 12 3.03 10.79 4.00
N LEU A 13 2.01 11.09 4.82
CA LEU A 13 1.84 10.50 6.15
C LEU A 13 1.81 8.96 6.11
N LEU A 14 1.16 8.37 5.10
CA LEU A 14 1.12 6.92 4.96
C LEU A 14 2.53 6.34 4.73
N ASN A 15 3.35 6.98 3.91
CA ASN A 15 4.73 6.55 3.67
C ASN A 15 5.59 6.67 4.95
N GLN A 16 5.39 7.73 5.71
CA GLN A 16 6.04 7.91 7.01
C GLN A 16 5.64 6.79 7.98
N PHE A 17 4.35 6.47 8.09
CA PHE A 17 3.87 5.38 8.93
C PHE A 17 4.47 4.03 8.53
N ILE A 18 4.51 3.73 7.22
CA ILE A 18 5.11 2.50 6.69
C ILE A 18 6.58 2.39 7.12
N HIS A 19 7.33 3.49 7.01
CA HIS A 19 8.74 3.56 7.39
C HIS A 19 8.93 3.42 8.91
N ASP A 20 8.22 4.21 9.72
CA ASP A 20 8.34 4.23 11.18
C ASP A 20 7.99 2.88 11.81
N LYS A 21 7.05 2.13 11.21
CA LYS A 21 6.70 0.77 11.65
C LYS A 21 7.52 -0.32 10.99
N SER A 22 8.47 0.03 10.13
CA SER A 22 9.31 -0.91 9.38
C SER A 22 8.48 -1.98 8.67
N LEU A 23 7.35 -1.57 8.07
CA LEU A 23 6.39 -2.53 7.53
C LEU A 23 6.93 -3.28 6.32
N VAL A 24 7.74 -2.62 5.49
CA VAL A 24 8.36 -3.25 4.31
C VAL A 24 9.33 -4.36 4.71
N GLN A 25 10.10 -4.17 5.78
CA GLN A 25 11.04 -5.18 6.28
C GLN A 25 10.34 -6.43 6.83
N LYS A 26 9.05 -6.33 7.14
CA LYS A 26 8.22 -7.46 7.59
C LYS A 26 7.63 -8.27 6.44
N LEU A 27 7.75 -7.78 5.21
CA LEU A 27 7.37 -8.55 4.04
C LEU A 27 8.37 -9.69 3.84
N ASN A 28 7.84 -10.85 3.45
CA ASN A 28 8.70 -12.00 3.16
C ASN A 28 9.56 -11.71 1.91
N GLU A 29 10.88 -11.83 2.04
CA GLU A 29 11.84 -11.61 0.95
C GLU A 29 11.75 -12.65 -0.17
N SER A 30 11.02 -13.75 0.05
CA SER A 30 10.80 -14.78 -0.98
C SER A 30 9.95 -14.31 -2.15
N TYR A 31 9.24 -13.19 -2.02
CA TYR A 31 8.42 -12.63 -3.10
C TYR A 31 9.27 -11.83 -4.08
N ASP A 32 9.11 -12.15 -5.35
CA ASP A 32 9.78 -11.40 -6.43
C ASP A 32 9.01 -10.12 -6.75
N PHE A 33 9.50 -9.01 -6.23
CA PHE A 33 8.94 -7.68 -6.49
C PHE A 33 9.47 -7.06 -7.80
N GLY A 34 10.55 -7.58 -8.34
CA GLY A 34 11.25 -6.98 -9.49
C GLY A 34 10.74 -7.48 -10.83
N ASN A 35 10.58 -8.76 -10.98
CA ASN A 35 10.24 -9.38 -12.26
C ASN A 35 8.74 -9.16 -12.58
N PHE A 36 8.47 -8.58 -13.73
CA PHE A 36 7.11 -8.46 -14.26
C PHE A 36 6.84 -9.50 -15.34
N SER A 37 7.77 -9.71 -16.26
CA SER A 37 7.72 -10.71 -17.32
C SER A 37 9.13 -11.08 -17.76
N GLN A 38 9.27 -12.02 -18.71
CA GLN A 38 10.59 -12.41 -19.26
C GLN A 38 11.39 -11.23 -19.84
N ALA A 39 10.70 -10.17 -20.29
CA ALA A 39 11.33 -9.02 -20.94
C ALA A 39 11.30 -7.73 -20.11
N ILE A 40 10.53 -7.70 -18.99
CA ILE A 40 10.28 -6.45 -18.26
C ILE A 40 10.55 -6.66 -16.77
N ASN A 41 11.47 -5.88 -16.22
CA ASN A 41 11.69 -5.72 -14.80
C ASN A 41 11.17 -4.36 -14.34
N LEU A 42 10.53 -4.35 -13.16
CA LEU A 42 10.11 -3.12 -12.50
C LEU A 42 11.33 -2.29 -12.09
N GLN A 43 11.27 -0.99 -12.35
CA GLN A 43 12.25 -0.04 -11.86
C GLN A 43 12.18 0.05 -10.32
N PHE A 44 13.27 0.52 -9.71
CA PHE A 44 13.36 0.60 -8.24
C PHE A 44 12.16 1.31 -7.59
N TYR A 45 11.77 2.48 -8.10
CA TYR A 45 10.63 3.24 -7.57
C TYR A 45 9.28 2.54 -7.74
N GLN A 46 9.13 1.71 -8.80
CA GLN A 46 7.94 0.90 -9.02
C GLN A 46 7.86 -0.25 -8.02
N GLN A 47 8.99 -0.92 -7.78
CA GLN A 47 9.09 -1.97 -6.74
C GLN A 47 8.81 -1.41 -5.36
N GLU A 48 9.33 -0.22 -5.04
CA GLU A 48 9.07 0.47 -3.77
C GLU A 48 7.58 0.76 -3.61
N GLY A 49 6.91 1.25 -4.66
CA GLY A 49 5.46 1.46 -4.65
C GLY A 49 4.68 0.17 -4.37
N VAL A 50 5.03 -0.93 -5.02
CA VAL A 50 4.40 -2.24 -4.80
C VAL A 50 4.65 -2.74 -3.37
N LYS A 51 5.88 -2.67 -2.86
CA LYS A 51 6.24 -3.07 -1.50
C LYS A 51 5.47 -2.26 -0.46
N ASN A 52 5.42 -0.94 -0.61
CA ASN A 52 4.69 -0.07 0.30
C ASN A 52 3.19 -0.38 0.31
N ALA A 53 2.59 -0.64 -0.87
CA ALA A 53 1.20 -1.02 -0.98
C ALA A 53 0.88 -2.34 -0.27
N LEU A 54 1.69 -3.37 -0.51
CA LEU A 54 1.50 -4.66 0.13
C LEU A 54 1.74 -4.59 1.64
N ALA A 55 2.75 -3.85 2.07
CA ALA A 55 3.08 -3.68 3.48
C ALA A 55 1.92 -3.04 4.25
N ILE A 56 1.34 -1.95 3.73
CA ILE A 56 0.20 -1.30 4.39
C ILE A 56 -1.08 -2.14 4.29
N LEU A 57 -1.32 -2.81 3.17
CA LEU A 57 -2.47 -3.69 3.01
C LEU A 57 -2.40 -4.86 4.00
N SER A 58 -1.26 -5.51 4.12
CA SER A 58 -1.04 -6.61 5.07
C SER A 58 -1.21 -6.13 6.52
N PHE A 59 -0.69 -4.95 6.85
CA PHE A 59 -0.89 -4.34 8.15
C PHE A 59 -2.37 -4.06 8.44
N TYR A 60 -3.08 -3.42 7.49
CA TYR A 60 -4.49 -3.05 7.63
C TYR A 60 -5.41 -4.27 7.74
N MET A 61 -5.09 -5.34 7.00
CA MET A 61 -5.90 -6.58 6.96
C MET A 61 -5.53 -7.58 8.06
N LYS A 62 -4.46 -7.33 8.82
CA LYS A 62 -3.99 -8.24 9.87
C LYS A 62 -5.05 -8.52 10.94
N ASP A 63 -5.85 -7.54 11.28
CA ASP A 63 -6.95 -7.68 12.23
C ASP A 63 -8.03 -8.67 11.77
N GLU A 64 -8.18 -8.87 10.46
CA GLU A 64 -9.16 -9.80 9.89
C GLU A 64 -8.66 -11.25 9.85
N LEU A 65 -7.33 -11.44 9.82
CA LEU A 65 -6.71 -12.76 9.92
C LEU A 65 -6.64 -13.27 11.35
N ASN A 66 -6.59 -12.35 12.32
CA ASN A 66 -6.48 -12.65 13.75
C ASN A 66 -7.83 -12.41 14.44
N SER A 67 -8.63 -13.45 14.60
CA SER A 67 -9.99 -13.39 15.16
C SER A 67 -10.12 -12.81 16.58
N HIS A 68 -8.99 -12.57 17.29
CA HIS A 68 -8.99 -12.15 18.70
C HIS A 68 -8.75 -10.66 18.95
N ASN A 69 -8.29 -9.88 17.94
CA ASN A 69 -7.92 -8.47 18.10
C ASN A 69 -8.54 -7.56 17.02
N TYR A 70 -9.86 -7.55 16.93
CA TYR A 70 -10.57 -6.72 15.96
C TYR A 70 -10.22 -5.23 16.12
N ASN A 71 -9.67 -4.64 15.06
CA ASN A 71 -9.33 -3.22 14.89
C ASN A 71 -8.09 -2.69 15.64
N GLN A 72 -7.21 -3.51 16.19
CA GLN A 72 -6.03 -3.01 16.90
C GLN A 72 -5.05 -2.29 15.96
N GLU A 73 -4.74 -2.89 14.83
CA GLU A 73 -3.80 -2.31 13.86
C GLU A 73 -4.40 -1.09 13.14
N ARG A 74 -5.71 -1.15 12.85
CA ARG A 74 -6.45 -0.01 12.28
C ARG A 74 -6.49 1.20 13.22
N ARG A 75 -6.62 0.97 14.54
CA ARG A 75 -6.53 2.04 15.53
C ARG A 75 -5.16 2.69 15.54
N LYS A 76 -4.08 1.93 15.49
CA LYS A 76 -2.72 2.48 15.44
C LYS A 76 -2.51 3.41 14.25
N LEU A 77 -3.07 3.06 13.09
CA LEU A 77 -3.02 3.91 11.89
C LEU A 77 -3.86 5.18 12.08
N LEU A 78 -5.05 5.06 12.64
CA LEU A 78 -5.92 6.20 12.93
C LEU A 78 -5.28 7.17 13.93
N ASP A 79 -4.75 6.63 15.03
CA ASP A 79 -4.08 7.41 16.08
C ASP A 79 -2.85 8.14 15.54
N PHE A 80 -2.09 7.49 14.65
CA PHE A 80 -0.96 8.13 13.98
C PHE A 80 -1.41 9.35 13.16
N TYR A 81 -2.44 9.20 12.32
CA TYR A 81 -2.94 10.32 11.52
C TYR A 81 -3.52 11.46 12.35
N GLN A 82 -4.24 11.15 13.42
CA GLN A 82 -4.80 12.14 14.33
C GLN A 82 -3.72 12.85 15.16
N GLY A 83 -2.66 12.12 15.54
CA GLY A 83 -1.51 12.68 16.24
C GLY A 83 -0.72 13.70 15.40
N GLU A 84 -0.57 13.41 14.10
CA GLU A 84 0.11 14.30 13.16
C GLU A 84 -0.72 15.51 12.73
N ASN A 85 -2.05 15.43 12.83
CA ASN A 85 -2.94 16.51 12.44
C ASN A 85 -4.20 16.53 13.33
N LYS A 86 -4.15 17.30 14.41
CA LYS A 86 -5.21 17.39 15.43
C LYS A 86 -6.53 17.95 14.91
N ASP A 87 -6.50 18.69 13.81
CA ASP A 87 -7.69 19.29 13.19
C ASP A 87 -8.41 18.30 12.25
N LEU A 88 -7.80 17.17 11.96
CA LEU A 88 -8.34 16.18 11.04
C LEU A 88 -9.31 15.24 11.78
N LYS A 89 -10.61 15.41 11.55
CA LYS A 89 -11.62 14.46 12.01
C LYS A 89 -11.69 13.25 11.08
N LEU A 90 -10.81 12.29 11.28
CA LEU A 90 -10.78 11.07 10.49
C LEU A 90 -11.74 10.02 11.05
N GLN A 91 -12.48 9.39 10.15
CA GLN A 91 -13.29 8.20 10.43
C GLN A 91 -12.54 6.95 9.97
N LYS A 92 -12.97 5.78 10.45
CA LYS A 92 -12.34 4.49 10.10
C LYS A 92 -12.32 4.23 8.57
N GLU A 93 -13.32 4.71 7.87
CA GLU A 93 -13.46 4.57 6.42
C GLU A 93 -12.40 5.37 5.65
N HIS A 94 -11.90 6.46 6.21
CA HIS A 94 -10.87 7.29 5.57
C HIS A 94 -9.51 6.58 5.55
N ILE A 95 -9.18 5.83 6.59
CA ILE A 95 -7.90 5.12 6.66
C ILE A 95 -7.85 3.85 5.78
N ALA A 96 -8.99 3.42 5.23
CA ALA A 96 -9.09 2.31 4.29
C ALA A 96 -8.69 2.69 2.86
N ARG A 97 -8.27 3.94 2.63
CA ARG A 97 -7.94 4.48 1.31
C ARG A 97 -6.46 4.82 1.23
N ALA A 98 -5.84 4.44 0.12
CA ALA A 98 -4.48 4.82 -0.22
C ALA A 98 -4.41 5.29 -1.67
N SER A 99 -3.58 6.29 -1.94
CA SER A 99 -3.35 6.82 -3.29
C SER A 99 -1.89 6.65 -3.68
N PHE A 100 -1.67 6.30 -4.94
CA PHE A 100 -0.35 6.22 -5.55
C PHE A 100 -0.13 7.42 -6.45
N TRP A 101 0.94 8.16 -6.16
CA TRP A 101 1.37 9.30 -6.99
C TRP A 101 2.57 8.90 -7.82
N MET A 102 2.35 8.75 -9.11
CA MET A 102 3.40 8.42 -10.08
C MET A 102 3.27 9.34 -11.29
N ALA A 103 4.40 9.76 -11.86
CA ALA A 103 4.44 10.61 -13.04
C ALA A 103 3.74 9.96 -14.24
N THR A 104 3.28 10.77 -15.19
CA THR A 104 2.75 10.27 -16.46
C THR A 104 3.87 9.50 -17.20
N GLY A 105 3.54 8.37 -17.79
CA GLY A 105 4.53 7.50 -18.45
C GLY A 105 5.40 6.65 -17.53
N SER A 106 5.24 6.72 -16.20
CA SER A 106 6.04 5.96 -15.24
C SER A 106 5.67 4.48 -15.09
N GLY A 107 4.75 3.97 -15.92
CA GLY A 107 4.34 2.56 -15.88
C GLY A 107 3.33 2.22 -14.78
N LYS A 108 2.43 3.15 -14.44
CA LYS A 108 1.37 2.92 -13.43
C LYS A 108 0.59 1.62 -13.62
N THR A 109 0.24 1.32 -14.87
CA THR A 109 -0.51 0.10 -15.22
C THR A 109 0.28 -1.17 -14.88
N ILE A 110 1.58 -1.20 -15.16
CA ILE A 110 2.46 -2.32 -14.84
C ILE A 110 2.55 -2.53 -13.33
N VAL A 111 2.70 -1.44 -12.56
CA VAL A 111 2.71 -1.47 -11.09
C VAL A 111 1.40 -2.03 -10.55
N MET A 112 0.27 -1.59 -11.10
CA MET A 112 -1.06 -2.05 -10.68
C MET A 112 -1.25 -3.55 -10.96
N ILE A 113 -0.88 -4.03 -12.15
CA ILE A 113 -0.99 -5.45 -12.52
C ILE A 113 -0.08 -6.29 -11.61
N LYS A 114 1.16 -5.86 -11.38
CA LYS A 114 2.08 -6.56 -10.47
C LYS A 114 1.54 -6.62 -9.04
N LEU A 115 0.96 -5.51 -8.56
CA LEU A 115 0.35 -5.46 -7.24
C LEU A 115 -0.81 -6.47 -7.12
N ILE A 116 -1.70 -6.53 -8.11
CA ILE A 116 -2.82 -7.49 -8.13
C ILE A 116 -2.29 -8.93 -8.10
N ALA A 117 -1.29 -9.25 -8.91
CA ALA A 117 -0.68 -10.57 -8.94
C ALA A 117 -0.12 -10.98 -7.57
N LEU A 118 0.62 -10.08 -6.92
CA LEU A 118 1.16 -10.33 -5.59
C LEU A 118 0.07 -10.42 -4.50
N ILE A 119 -0.99 -9.63 -4.59
CA ILE A 119 -2.14 -9.76 -3.67
C ILE A 119 -2.75 -11.16 -3.78
N HIS A 120 -2.93 -11.70 -5.00
CA HIS A 120 -3.41 -13.06 -5.18
C HIS A 120 -2.47 -14.10 -4.57
N GLU A 121 -1.17 -13.91 -4.71
CA GLU A 121 -0.16 -14.79 -4.10
C GLU A 121 -0.22 -14.73 -2.56
N PHE A 122 -0.35 -13.54 -1.98
CA PHE A 122 -0.52 -13.35 -0.54
C PHE A 122 -1.80 -13.99 0.00
N ILE A 123 -2.91 -13.90 -0.75
CA ILE A 123 -4.16 -14.60 -0.41
C ILE A 123 -3.97 -16.11 -0.43
N LYS A 124 -3.31 -16.65 -1.48
CA LYS A 124 -3.01 -18.07 -1.62
C LYS A 124 -2.16 -18.60 -0.46
N ASN A 125 -1.24 -17.79 0.04
CA ASN A 125 -0.34 -18.13 1.15
C ASN A 125 -0.94 -17.77 2.54
N ASN A 126 -2.23 -17.44 2.62
CA ASN A 126 -2.94 -17.05 3.85
C ASN A 126 -2.33 -15.83 4.58
N GLN A 127 -1.64 -14.96 3.85
CA GLN A 127 -1.09 -13.70 4.38
C GLN A 127 -2.05 -12.52 4.23
N LEU A 128 -3.06 -12.66 3.39
CA LEU A 128 -4.20 -11.76 3.26
C LEU A 128 -5.53 -12.54 3.30
N PRO A 129 -6.59 -11.94 3.82
CA PRO A 129 -7.91 -12.57 3.83
C PRO A 129 -8.43 -12.76 2.39
N LYS A 130 -9.17 -13.84 2.17
CA LYS A 130 -9.78 -14.14 0.85
C LYS A 130 -10.92 -13.16 0.57
N LYS A 131 -10.62 -12.09 -0.17
CA LYS A 131 -11.59 -11.07 -0.61
C LYS A 131 -11.52 -10.85 -2.11
N PRO A 132 -12.63 -10.48 -2.77
CA PRO A 132 -12.61 -10.10 -4.18
C PRO A 132 -11.80 -8.84 -4.41
N ILE A 133 -11.09 -8.79 -5.54
CA ILE A 133 -10.39 -7.60 -6.04
C ILE A 133 -11.27 -7.01 -7.14
N MET A 134 -11.62 -5.73 -6.99
CA MET A 134 -12.36 -4.98 -8.01
C MET A 134 -11.43 -3.95 -8.66
N LEU A 135 -11.33 -4.00 -9.98
CA LEU A 135 -10.63 -3.01 -10.79
C LEU A 135 -11.64 -2.10 -11.47
N LEU A 136 -11.50 -0.80 -11.23
CA LEU A 136 -12.30 0.23 -11.88
C LEU A 136 -11.39 1.05 -12.80
N ALA A 137 -11.75 1.13 -14.07
CA ALA A 137 -11.02 1.89 -15.07
C ALA A 137 -11.94 2.93 -15.72
N PRO A 138 -11.46 4.15 -16.08
CA PRO A 138 -12.28 5.20 -16.64
C PRO A 138 -12.71 4.95 -18.08
N ASN A 139 -12.08 4.01 -18.79
CA ASN A 139 -12.47 3.60 -20.13
C ASN A 139 -12.04 2.15 -20.44
N ASP A 140 -12.65 1.57 -21.47
CA ASP A 140 -12.46 0.16 -21.88
C ASP A 140 -11.05 -0.15 -22.40
N LYS A 141 -10.25 0.85 -22.78
CA LYS A 141 -8.90 0.66 -23.33
C LYS A 141 -7.88 0.17 -22.29
N ILE A 142 -8.24 0.19 -21.00
CA ILE A 142 -7.38 -0.29 -19.91
C ILE A 142 -7.70 -1.74 -19.55
N LEU A 143 -8.84 -2.25 -19.98
CA LEU A 143 -9.35 -3.58 -19.63
C LEU A 143 -9.16 -4.63 -20.73
N ASN A 144 -8.71 -4.22 -21.94
CA ASN A 144 -8.47 -5.07 -23.08
C ASN A 144 -6.99 -5.37 -23.30
#